data_a1b3c3997ccfcb8b357335eba53421ac
#
_entry.id   a1b3c3997ccfcb8b357335eba53421ac
#
_cell.length_a   1.000
_cell.length_b   1.000
_cell.length_c   1.000
_cell.angle_alpha   90.00
_cell.angle_beta   90.00
_cell.angle_gamma   90.00
#
_symmetry.space_group_name_H-M   'P 1'
#
loop_
_entity.id
_entity.type
_entity.pdbx_description
1 polymer ?
#
loop_
_entity_poly.entity_id
_entity_poly.type
_entity_poly.pdbx_seq_one_letter_code
_entity_poly.pdbx_strand_id
1 'polypeptide(L)'
;MKLKFIALAISFILWGAHCSMGQNASYLGTKAPKGAKVYLDGTAKSLHKNWKYWEGPRFAAEMPIKWPQVVDPVDGGPVISSNDPAAAGGKYGAADIVTKDEFRDFEAHVEFFIKKEGGNSGVYLQNRYEIQILDGDYGTHGMAAVINEHLPSSKEYKGVGTWNAYDIQFRAARFEDGRLTEKARVTLFFNGVKIHDNVEIQQVWGGPNSGIDGGNDGGKGITDTPGGLKLQAEGHDVFYRNIWVRAVK
;
A
#
# COMPACT_ATOMS: atom_id res chain seq x y z
N MET A 1 33.82 -37.78 34.49
CA MET A 1 32.95 -36.61 34.29
C MET A 1 32.82 -36.37 32.77
N LYS A 2 31.71 -36.83 32.18
CA LYS A 2 31.51 -36.78 30.73
C LYS A 2 30.67 -35.53 30.40
N LEU A 3 31.27 -34.53 29.73
CA LEU A 3 30.57 -33.37 29.19
C LEU A 3 29.71 -33.80 27.99
N LYS A 4 28.40 -33.60 28.10
CA LYS A 4 27.48 -33.73 26.95
C LYS A 4 27.37 -32.37 26.26
N PHE A 5 27.89 -32.28 25.06
CA PHE A 5 27.60 -31.14 24.15
C PHE A 5 26.19 -31.29 23.61
N ILE A 6 25.31 -30.35 23.93
CA ILE A 6 24.02 -30.21 23.30
C ILE A 6 24.22 -29.33 22.07
N ALA A 7 24.14 -29.92 20.90
CA ALA A 7 24.12 -29.20 19.63
C ALA A 7 22.73 -28.57 19.44
N LEU A 8 22.68 -27.24 19.50
CA LEU A 8 21.51 -26.47 19.17
C LEU A 8 21.41 -26.41 17.64
N ALA A 9 20.49 -27.17 17.06
CA ALA A 9 20.20 -27.10 15.65
C ALA A 9 19.35 -25.85 15.37
N ILE A 10 19.99 -24.82 14.82
CA ILE A 10 19.28 -23.63 14.29
C ILE A 10 18.67 -24.04 12.95
N SER A 11 17.39 -24.30 12.95
CA SER A 11 16.64 -24.52 11.72
C SER A 11 16.42 -23.20 11.00
N PHE A 12 17.27 -22.90 10.03
CA PHE A 12 16.98 -21.87 9.03
C PHE A 12 15.81 -22.34 8.18
N ILE A 13 14.62 -21.84 8.45
CA ILE A 13 13.49 -21.98 7.53
C ILE A 13 13.78 -21.05 6.35
N LEU A 14 14.33 -21.62 5.29
CA LEU A 14 14.44 -20.96 3.99
C LEU A 14 13.03 -20.64 3.49
N TRP A 15 12.67 -19.38 3.54
CA TRP A 15 11.46 -18.84 2.93
C TRP A 15 11.67 -18.76 1.41
N GLY A 16 11.63 -19.93 0.78
CA GLY A 16 11.85 -20.10 -0.65
C GLY A 16 10.58 -20.41 -1.40
N ALA A 17 9.53 -19.60 -1.26
CA ALA A 17 8.46 -19.57 -2.24
C ALA A 17 8.78 -18.46 -3.24
N HIS A 18 9.69 -18.73 -4.17
CA HIS A 18 9.84 -17.94 -5.37
C HIS A 18 8.53 -18.08 -6.17
N CYS A 19 7.62 -17.13 -6.01
CA CYS A 19 6.63 -16.89 -7.03
C CYS A 19 7.42 -16.29 -8.22
N SER A 20 7.81 -17.15 -9.16
CA SER A 20 8.36 -16.73 -10.44
C SER A 20 7.26 -15.97 -11.18
N MET A 21 7.21 -14.66 -11.00
CA MET A 21 6.49 -13.78 -11.92
C MET A 21 7.30 -13.81 -13.22
N GLY A 22 6.83 -14.58 -14.19
CA GLY A 22 7.47 -14.70 -15.50
C GLY A 22 7.62 -13.32 -16.12
N GLN A 23 8.84 -13.01 -16.55
CA GLN A 23 9.15 -11.86 -17.38
C GLN A 23 8.33 -11.97 -18.67
N ASN A 24 7.20 -11.26 -18.74
CA ASN A 24 6.33 -10.94 -19.90
C ASN A 24 4.82 -10.96 -19.58
N ALA A 25 4.42 -11.03 -18.32
CA ALA A 25 3.02 -10.76 -17.98
C ALA A 25 2.77 -9.25 -18.03
N SER A 26 1.71 -8.84 -18.71
CA SER A 26 1.21 -7.47 -18.64
C SER A 26 1.06 -7.10 -17.15
N TYR A 27 1.74 -6.06 -16.68
CA TYR A 27 1.59 -5.57 -15.32
C TYR A 27 0.19 -4.98 -15.07
N LEU A 28 -0.51 -4.57 -16.13
CA LEU A 28 -1.90 -4.15 -16.08
C LEU A 28 -2.85 -5.33 -16.34
N GLY A 29 -4.01 -5.32 -15.69
CA GLY A 29 -5.01 -6.38 -15.80
C GLY A 29 -4.60 -7.68 -15.09
N THR A 30 -3.62 -7.63 -14.21
CA THR A 30 -3.16 -8.80 -13.44
C THR A 30 -4.31 -9.38 -12.63
N LYS A 31 -4.69 -10.61 -12.95
CA LYS A 31 -5.79 -11.30 -12.26
C LYS A 31 -5.41 -11.64 -10.83
N ALA A 32 -6.38 -11.48 -9.93
CA ALA A 32 -6.23 -11.90 -8.55
C ALA A 32 -5.86 -13.39 -8.46
N PRO A 33 -4.73 -13.77 -7.84
CA PRO A 33 -4.31 -15.15 -7.73
C PRO A 33 -5.23 -15.93 -6.77
N LYS A 34 -5.12 -17.26 -6.77
CA LYS A 34 -5.88 -18.10 -5.84
C LYS A 34 -5.62 -17.64 -4.39
N GLY A 35 -6.70 -17.43 -3.65
CA GLY A 35 -6.67 -16.96 -2.26
C GLY A 35 -6.62 -15.44 -2.10
N ALA A 36 -6.50 -14.67 -3.18
CA ALA A 36 -6.66 -13.22 -3.14
C ALA A 36 -8.15 -12.83 -3.19
N LYS A 37 -8.46 -11.69 -2.58
CA LYS A 37 -9.77 -11.04 -2.66
C LYS A 37 -9.61 -9.74 -3.45
N VAL A 38 -10.53 -9.50 -4.39
CA VAL A 38 -10.63 -8.22 -5.11
C VAL A 38 -11.34 -7.21 -4.22
N TYR A 39 -10.66 -6.12 -3.90
CA TYR A 39 -11.16 -5.03 -3.07
C TYR A 39 -11.74 -3.89 -3.90
N LEU A 40 -11.21 -3.64 -5.09
CA LEU A 40 -11.69 -2.62 -6.00
C LEU A 40 -11.59 -3.12 -7.44
N ASP A 41 -12.74 -3.28 -8.10
CA ASP A 41 -12.86 -3.66 -9.51
C ASP A 41 -13.18 -2.46 -10.42
N GLY A 42 -13.09 -1.25 -9.89
CA GLY A 42 -13.45 0.00 -10.55
C GLY A 42 -14.92 0.42 -10.32
N THR A 43 -15.75 -0.41 -9.68
CA THR A 43 -17.15 -0.08 -9.44
C THR A 43 -17.41 0.52 -8.07
N ALA A 44 -18.39 1.41 -7.97
CA ALA A 44 -18.88 1.94 -6.70
C ALA A 44 -19.39 0.81 -5.76
N LYS A 45 -19.89 -0.29 -6.33
CA LYS A 45 -20.33 -1.46 -5.57
C LYS A 45 -19.15 -2.11 -4.80
N SER A 46 -18.03 -2.33 -5.44
CA SER A 46 -16.83 -2.89 -4.79
C SER A 46 -16.24 -1.91 -3.77
N LEU A 47 -16.25 -0.61 -4.08
CA LEU A 47 -15.83 0.45 -3.18
C LEU A 47 -16.61 0.38 -1.86
N HIS A 48 -17.93 0.56 -1.90
CA HIS A 48 -18.76 0.59 -0.69
C HIS A 48 -18.81 -0.75 0.06
N LYS A 49 -18.63 -1.88 -0.63
CA LYS A 49 -18.58 -3.19 -0.01
C LYS A 49 -17.33 -3.38 0.84
N ASN A 50 -16.16 -2.99 0.32
CA ASN A 50 -14.88 -3.40 0.86
C ASN A 50 -14.10 -2.31 1.58
N TRP A 51 -14.47 -1.03 1.41
CA TRP A 51 -13.77 0.12 1.96
C TRP A 51 -14.63 0.91 2.93
N LYS A 52 -13.96 1.69 3.77
CA LYS A 52 -14.54 2.69 4.66
C LYS A 52 -13.64 3.92 4.64
N TYR A 53 -14.17 5.09 5.03
CA TYR A 53 -13.28 6.22 5.30
C TYR A 53 -12.30 5.86 6.41
N TRP A 54 -11.09 6.32 6.25
CA TRP A 54 -10.14 6.36 7.33
C TRP A 54 -10.29 7.70 8.04
N GLU A 55 -10.80 7.72 9.26
CA GLU A 55 -11.09 8.96 9.99
C GLU A 55 -10.30 9.09 11.28
N GLY A 56 -9.35 8.19 11.48
CA GLY A 56 -8.65 8.15 12.74
C GLY A 56 -9.56 7.72 13.92
N PRO A 57 -9.07 7.86 15.15
CA PRO A 57 -9.78 7.34 16.32
C PRO A 57 -11.04 8.14 16.69
N ARG A 58 -11.36 9.22 15.97
CA ARG A 58 -12.42 10.16 16.36
C ARG A 58 -13.80 9.86 15.81
N PHE A 59 -13.89 9.11 14.70
CA PHE A 59 -15.14 8.84 14.01
C PHE A 59 -15.22 7.40 13.56
N ALA A 60 -16.34 6.75 13.85
CA ALA A 60 -16.67 5.51 13.18
C ALA A 60 -16.86 5.79 11.68
N ALA A 61 -16.09 5.16 10.86
CA ALA A 61 -16.09 5.37 9.41
C ALA A 61 -17.31 4.70 8.74
N GLU A 62 -18.51 5.08 9.19
CA GLU A 62 -19.78 4.50 8.70
C GLU A 62 -20.40 5.32 7.57
N MET A 63 -19.86 6.50 7.28
CA MET A 63 -20.40 7.35 6.21
C MET A 63 -20.11 6.73 4.85
N PRO A 64 -21.07 6.84 3.90
CA PRO A 64 -20.83 6.42 2.53
C PRO A 64 -19.65 7.19 1.92
N ILE A 65 -18.69 6.44 1.33
CA ILE A 65 -17.55 7.03 0.61
C ILE A 65 -18.07 7.85 -0.58
N LYS A 66 -17.56 9.07 -0.73
CA LYS A 66 -17.93 10.00 -1.80
C LYS A 66 -16.96 10.01 -2.96
N TRP A 67 -15.98 9.11 -2.98
CA TRP A 67 -15.11 8.93 -4.15
C TRP A 67 -15.98 8.54 -5.34
N PRO A 68 -16.02 9.34 -6.42
CA PRO A 68 -16.93 9.07 -7.52
C PRO A 68 -16.43 7.93 -8.40
N GLN A 69 -17.38 7.11 -8.87
CA GLN A 69 -17.13 6.26 -10.02
C GLN A 69 -17.16 7.12 -11.27
N VAL A 70 -16.14 7.02 -12.09
CA VAL A 70 -16.01 7.74 -13.37
C VAL A 70 -15.71 6.75 -14.50
N VAL A 71 -15.71 7.25 -15.73
CA VAL A 71 -15.33 6.46 -16.90
C VAL A 71 -13.83 6.51 -17.08
N ASP A 72 -13.20 5.35 -17.28
CA ASP A 72 -11.79 5.24 -17.64
C ASP A 72 -11.54 5.95 -18.96
N PRO A 73 -10.63 6.95 -18.99
CA PRO A 73 -10.36 7.69 -20.22
C PRO A 73 -9.62 6.86 -21.29
N VAL A 74 -9.12 5.67 -20.95
CA VAL A 74 -8.34 4.82 -21.86
C VAL A 74 -9.20 3.72 -22.48
N ASP A 75 -9.94 2.97 -21.65
CA ASP A 75 -10.69 1.80 -22.14
C ASP A 75 -12.21 1.90 -21.92
N GLY A 76 -12.70 2.98 -21.32
CA GLY A 76 -14.14 3.25 -21.17
C GLY A 76 -14.81 2.47 -20.03
N GLY A 77 -14.08 1.64 -19.29
CA GLY A 77 -14.60 0.91 -18.15
C GLY A 77 -14.86 1.80 -16.92
N PRO A 78 -15.45 1.27 -15.85
CA PRO A 78 -15.63 2.00 -14.61
C PRO A 78 -14.31 2.07 -13.82
N VAL A 79 -14.01 3.23 -13.24
CA VAL A 79 -12.90 3.44 -12.32
C VAL A 79 -13.32 4.34 -11.17
N ILE A 80 -12.59 4.32 -10.05
CA ILE A 80 -12.87 5.16 -8.90
C ILE A 80 -11.85 6.29 -8.84
N SER A 81 -12.33 7.53 -8.70
CA SER A 81 -11.48 8.72 -8.51
C SER A 81 -11.30 9.02 -7.03
N SER A 82 -10.06 9.35 -6.63
CA SER A 82 -9.76 9.83 -5.27
C SER A 82 -10.18 11.28 -5.02
N ASN A 83 -10.75 11.95 -6.02
CA ASN A 83 -11.18 13.34 -5.90
C ASN A 83 -12.50 13.44 -5.12
N ASP A 84 -12.43 13.25 -3.82
CA ASP A 84 -13.56 13.40 -2.91
C ASP A 84 -13.82 14.88 -2.64
N PRO A 85 -15.07 15.38 -2.80
CA PRO A 85 -15.41 16.75 -2.42
C PRO A 85 -15.08 17.11 -0.97
N ALA A 86 -15.04 16.16 -0.06
CA ALA A 86 -14.64 16.39 1.32
C ALA A 86 -13.13 16.66 1.46
N ALA A 87 -12.29 16.13 0.58
CA ALA A 87 -10.86 16.40 0.54
C ALA A 87 -10.56 17.84 0.11
N ALA A 88 -11.40 18.43 -0.75
CA ALA A 88 -11.28 19.82 -1.20
C ALA A 88 -11.41 20.85 -0.06
N GLY A 89 -11.85 20.43 1.12
CA GLY A 89 -11.91 21.27 2.34
C GLY A 89 -10.56 21.45 3.05
N GLY A 90 -9.45 20.94 2.52
CA GLY A 90 -8.09 21.21 3.00
C GLY A 90 -7.72 20.52 4.32
N LYS A 91 -8.43 19.50 4.74
CA LYS A 91 -8.00 18.66 5.87
C LYS A 91 -7.30 17.42 5.34
N TYR A 92 -6.02 17.37 5.51
CA TYR A 92 -5.17 16.21 5.21
C TYR A 92 -5.81 14.92 5.75
N GLY A 93 -5.94 13.91 4.90
CA GLY A 93 -6.47 12.59 5.26
C GLY A 93 -7.97 12.51 5.54
N ALA A 94 -8.71 13.61 5.42
CA ALA A 94 -10.14 13.64 5.73
C ALA A 94 -11.00 12.78 4.79
N ALA A 95 -10.47 12.41 3.64
CA ALA A 95 -11.15 11.59 2.63
C ALA A 95 -10.37 10.33 2.24
N ASP A 96 -9.30 9.99 2.96
CA ASP A 96 -8.60 8.72 2.78
C ASP A 96 -9.55 7.54 3.02
N ILE A 97 -9.36 6.48 2.27
CA ILE A 97 -10.13 5.25 2.44
C ILE A 97 -9.24 4.08 2.81
N VAL A 98 -9.76 3.18 3.64
CA VAL A 98 -9.04 1.98 4.07
C VAL A 98 -9.91 0.74 3.89
N THR A 99 -9.31 -0.40 3.60
CA THR A 99 -10.03 -1.66 3.53
C THR A 99 -10.68 -1.99 4.88
N LYS A 100 -11.87 -2.60 4.86
CA LYS A 100 -12.54 -3.10 6.06
C LYS A 100 -11.83 -4.31 6.67
N ASP A 101 -11.13 -5.09 5.82
CA ASP A 101 -10.28 -6.19 6.26
C ASP A 101 -8.89 -5.66 6.59
N GLU A 102 -8.24 -6.32 7.55
CA GLU A 102 -6.91 -6.00 8.04
C GLU A 102 -5.94 -7.14 7.74
N PHE A 103 -4.67 -6.81 7.51
CA PHE A 103 -3.63 -7.74 7.09
C PHE A 103 -2.38 -7.57 7.94
N ARG A 104 -1.70 -8.68 8.21
CA ARG A 104 -0.36 -8.67 8.78
C ARG A 104 0.67 -8.72 7.64
N ASP A 105 0.85 -9.88 7.06
CA ASP A 105 1.68 -10.08 5.88
C ASP A 105 0.77 -10.28 4.66
N PHE A 106 1.11 -9.65 3.54
CA PHE A 106 0.25 -9.74 2.37
C PHE A 106 0.98 -9.44 1.07
N GLU A 107 0.38 -9.88 -0.01
CA GLU A 107 0.65 -9.41 -1.36
C GLU A 107 -0.53 -8.56 -1.82
N ALA A 108 -0.23 -7.51 -2.57
CA ALA A 108 -1.26 -6.66 -3.14
C ALA A 108 -0.89 -6.23 -4.57
N HIS A 109 -1.91 -5.97 -5.36
CA HIS A 109 -1.82 -5.32 -6.66
C HIS A 109 -2.70 -4.08 -6.65
N VAL A 110 -2.20 -2.98 -7.18
CA VAL A 110 -2.91 -1.69 -7.22
C VAL A 110 -2.68 -1.04 -8.58
N GLU A 111 -3.72 -0.90 -9.40
CA GLU A 111 -3.65 -0.10 -10.61
C GLU A 111 -4.11 1.33 -10.33
N PHE A 112 -3.30 2.30 -10.77
CA PHE A 112 -3.60 3.72 -10.62
C PHE A 112 -3.30 4.53 -11.89
N PHE A 113 -3.99 5.66 -12.03
CA PHE A 113 -3.86 6.56 -13.17
C PHE A 113 -3.90 8.00 -12.67
N ILE A 114 -2.88 8.78 -12.98
CA ILE A 114 -2.84 10.21 -12.66
C ILE A 114 -3.41 10.97 -13.86
N LYS A 115 -4.49 11.72 -13.64
CA LYS A 115 -5.22 12.42 -14.72
C LYS A 115 -4.53 13.71 -15.15
N LYS A 116 -3.89 14.42 -14.22
CA LYS A 116 -3.27 15.72 -14.46
C LYS A 116 -1.90 15.79 -13.78
N GLU A 117 -1.03 16.64 -14.32
CA GLU A 117 0.27 16.97 -13.73
C GLU A 117 0.13 17.36 -12.25
N GLY A 118 1.12 16.99 -11.45
CA GLY A 118 1.14 17.21 -10.01
C GLY A 118 0.15 16.37 -9.22
N GLY A 119 -0.45 15.35 -9.84
CA GLY A 119 -1.38 14.44 -9.15
C GLY A 119 -0.71 13.71 -8.00
N ASN A 120 -1.36 13.73 -6.83
CA ASN A 120 -0.84 13.20 -5.57
C ASN A 120 -1.83 12.25 -4.92
N SER A 121 -1.33 11.13 -4.45
CA SER A 121 -2.00 10.09 -3.67
C SER A 121 -0.95 9.19 -3.02
N GLY A 122 -1.37 8.14 -2.30
CA GLY A 122 -0.47 7.16 -1.71
C GLY A 122 -1.16 5.84 -1.43
N VAL A 123 -0.38 4.76 -1.42
CA VAL A 123 -0.80 3.43 -0.99
C VAL A 123 -0.15 3.12 0.34
N TYR A 124 -0.94 3.02 1.41
CA TYR A 124 -0.43 2.77 2.75
C TYR A 124 -0.59 1.31 3.14
N LEU A 125 0.53 0.67 3.42
CA LEU A 125 0.62 -0.71 3.88
C LEU A 125 0.29 -0.75 5.38
N GLN A 126 -0.60 -1.64 5.79
CA GLN A 126 -1.13 -1.71 7.17
C GLN A 126 -1.64 -0.36 7.71
N ASN A 127 -2.13 0.53 6.81
CA ASN A 127 -2.55 1.88 7.20
C ASN A 127 -1.43 2.74 7.83
N ARG A 128 -0.16 2.39 7.62
CA ARG A 128 1.00 3.02 8.26
C ARG A 128 2.07 3.47 7.27
N TYR A 129 2.55 2.56 6.44
CA TYR A 129 3.75 2.73 5.62
C TYR A 129 3.37 3.11 4.19
N GLU A 130 3.76 4.27 3.78
CA GLU A 130 3.36 4.82 2.48
C GLU A 130 4.31 4.42 1.37
N ILE A 131 3.72 3.93 0.28
CA ILE A 131 4.32 3.91 -1.06
C ILE A 131 3.70 5.07 -1.83
N GLN A 132 4.52 6.04 -2.16
CA GLN A 132 4.07 7.31 -2.74
C GLN A 132 3.56 7.18 -4.18
N ILE A 133 2.53 7.95 -4.50
CA ILE A 133 2.05 8.22 -5.85
C ILE A 133 2.09 9.74 -6.05
N LEU A 134 3.13 10.26 -6.69
CA LEU A 134 3.30 11.70 -6.90
C LEU A 134 3.94 11.97 -8.26
N ASP A 135 3.21 12.66 -9.14
CA ASP A 135 3.77 13.12 -10.40
C ASP A 135 4.72 14.28 -10.21
N GLY A 136 5.83 14.25 -10.94
CA GLY A 136 6.80 15.37 -10.98
C GLY A 136 7.88 15.34 -9.91
N ASP A 137 7.81 14.47 -8.90
CA ASP A 137 8.85 14.30 -7.88
C ASP A 137 9.47 12.89 -7.94
N TYR A 138 10.80 12.85 -7.79
CA TYR A 138 11.60 11.61 -7.75
C TYR A 138 12.57 11.59 -6.56
N GLY A 139 12.33 12.43 -5.57
CA GLY A 139 12.99 12.41 -4.27
C GLY A 139 12.41 11.38 -3.33
N THR A 140 12.79 11.44 -2.06
CA THR A 140 12.27 10.52 -1.01
C THR A 140 10.78 10.74 -0.70
N HIS A 141 10.17 11.80 -1.24
CA HIS A 141 8.74 12.06 -1.23
C HIS A 141 8.08 11.77 -2.59
N GLY A 142 8.87 11.33 -3.58
CA GLY A 142 8.43 11.22 -4.96
C GLY A 142 7.82 9.87 -5.32
N MET A 143 7.51 9.74 -6.60
CA MET A 143 6.87 8.56 -7.17
C MET A 143 7.56 7.26 -6.75
N ALA A 144 6.78 6.34 -6.20
CA ALA A 144 7.19 5.00 -5.77
C ALA A 144 8.24 4.95 -4.64
N ALA A 145 8.52 6.07 -3.98
CA ALA A 145 9.34 6.05 -2.77
C ALA A 145 8.62 5.32 -1.63
N VAL A 146 9.37 4.56 -0.82
CA VAL A 146 8.97 4.31 0.57
C VAL A 146 9.24 5.63 1.28
N ILE A 147 8.18 6.34 1.62
CA ILE A 147 8.23 7.78 1.94
C ILE A 147 9.31 8.10 2.97
N ASN A 148 10.13 9.10 2.67
CA ASN A 148 11.25 9.58 3.49
C ASN A 148 12.37 8.57 3.77
N GLU A 149 12.33 7.35 3.23
CA GLU A 149 13.31 6.33 3.52
C GLU A 149 14.05 5.80 2.29
N HIS A 150 13.31 5.30 1.30
CA HIS A 150 13.91 4.59 0.18
C HIS A 150 13.46 5.17 -1.16
N LEU A 151 14.44 5.55 -1.97
CA LEU A 151 14.22 5.86 -3.39
C LEU A 151 14.05 4.58 -4.20
N PRO A 152 13.19 4.59 -5.23
CA PRO A 152 13.14 3.48 -6.17
C PRO A 152 14.47 3.33 -6.93
N SER A 153 14.89 2.10 -7.20
CA SER A 153 16.14 1.81 -7.93
C SER A 153 16.11 2.23 -9.40
N SER A 154 14.91 2.41 -9.97
CA SER A 154 14.69 2.90 -11.32
C SER A 154 13.37 3.67 -11.43
N LYS A 155 13.24 4.46 -12.51
CA LYS A 155 12.07 5.29 -12.79
C LYS A 155 11.17 4.58 -13.79
N GLU A 156 10.12 3.93 -13.30
CA GLU A 156 9.21 3.12 -14.12
C GLU A 156 7.86 3.79 -14.40
N TYR A 157 7.63 4.98 -13.87
CA TYR A 157 6.40 5.73 -14.10
C TYR A 157 6.20 6.05 -15.58
N LYS A 158 5.03 5.75 -16.11
CA LYS A 158 4.69 5.91 -17.53
C LYS A 158 4.09 7.30 -17.86
N GLY A 159 4.01 8.17 -16.86
CA GLY A 159 3.53 9.55 -17.04
C GLY A 159 2.03 9.71 -16.77
N VAL A 160 1.64 10.99 -16.73
CA VAL A 160 0.25 11.42 -16.65
C VAL A 160 -0.54 10.89 -17.84
N GLY A 161 -1.79 10.53 -17.61
CA GLY A 161 -2.65 9.99 -18.66
C GLY A 161 -2.40 8.52 -19.02
N THR A 162 -1.62 7.81 -18.20
CA THR A 162 -1.29 6.41 -18.42
C THR A 162 -1.54 5.58 -17.16
N TRP A 163 -2.08 4.37 -17.30
CA TRP A 163 -2.22 3.42 -16.22
C TRP A 163 -0.85 2.89 -15.76
N ASN A 164 -0.69 2.81 -14.48
CA ASN A 164 0.47 2.27 -13.80
C ASN A 164 0.02 1.24 -12.76
N ALA A 165 0.93 0.34 -12.35
CA ALA A 165 0.61 -0.68 -11.36
C ALA A 165 1.75 -0.89 -10.35
N TYR A 166 1.38 -1.02 -9.08
CA TYR A 166 2.23 -1.54 -8.01
C TYR A 166 1.85 -2.99 -7.72
N ASP A 167 2.85 -3.88 -7.75
CA ASP A 167 2.78 -5.22 -7.16
C ASP A 167 3.64 -5.24 -5.90
N ILE A 168 3.01 -5.51 -4.78
CA ILE A 168 3.57 -5.30 -3.45
C ILE A 168 3.66 -6.64 -2.72
N GLN A 169 4.81 -6.93 -2.11
CA GLN A 169 4.98 -7.98 -1.12
C GLN A 169 5.37 -7.31 0.19
N PHE A 170 4.51 -7.37 1.18
CA PHE A 170 4.71 -6.73 2.47
C PHE A 170 4.79 -7.74 3.59
N ARG A 171 5.79 -7.57 4.45
CA ARG A 171 5.99 -8.31 5.68
C ARG A 171 5.97 -7.34 6.86
N ALA A 172 5.04 -7.53 7.77
CA ALA A 172 4.89 -6.72 8.96
C ALA A 172 6.09 -6.86 9.90
N ALA A 173 6.29 -5.89 10.76
CA ALA A 173 7.22 -5.98 11.87
C ALA A 173 6.93 -7.20 12.76
N ARG A 174 7.95 -7.68 13.47
CA ARG A 174 7.84 -8.78 14.43
C ARG A 174 8.22 -8.31 15.81
N PHE A 175 7.47 -8.79 16.77
CA PHE A 175 7.68 -8.49 18.19
C PHE A 175 7.72 -9.80 18.98
N GLU A 176 8.63 -9.88 19.95
CA GLU A 176 8.72 -10.92 20.94
C GLU A 176 8.77 -10.27 22.33
N ASP A 177 7.90 -10.68 23.21
CA ASP A 177 7.77 -10.10 24.56
C ASP A 177 7.65 -8.56 24.58
N GLY A 178 6.91 -8.01 23.59
CA GLY A 178 6.71 -6.57 23.43
C GLY A 178 7.91 -5.79 22.88
N ARG A 179 8.97 -6.48 22.46
CA ARG A 179 10.16 -5.86 21.84
C ARG A 179 10.18 -6.11 20.35
N LEU A 180 10.50 -5.09 19.59
CA LEU A 180 10.72 -5.19 18.15
C LEU A 180 11.93 -6.10 17.88
N THR A 181 11.71 -7.22 17.19
CA THR A 181 12.77 -8.17 16.78
C THR A 181 13.09 -8.05 15.30
N GLU A 182 12.12 -7.72 14.47
CA GLU A 182 12.33 -7.49 13.05
C GLU A 182 11.44 -6.34 12.56
N LYS A 183 12.02 -5.46 11.75
CA LYS A 183 11.30 -4.35 11.12
C LYS A 183 10.39 -4.84 10.00
N ALA A 184 9.38 -4.04 9.66
CA ALA A 184 8.58 -4.26 8.47
C ALA A 184 9.46 -4.19 7.22
N ARG A 185 9.08 -4.95 6.19
CA ARG A 185 9.81 -5.03 4.91
C ARG A 185 8.87 -4.98 3.74
N VAL A 186 9.35 -4.39 2.65
CA VAL A 186 8.59 -4.34 1.41
C VAL A 186 9.48 -4.70 0.21
N THR A 187 8.90 -5.50 -0.69
CA THR A 187 9.36 -5.66 -2.07
C THR A 187 8.30 -5.06 -2.97
N LEU A 188 8.70 -4.15 -3.84
CA LEU A 188 7.81 -3.45 -4.75
C LEU A 188 8.24 -3.63 -6.19
N PHE A 189 7.30 -4.06 -7.01
CA PHE A 189 7.43 -4.01 -8.46
C PHE A 189 6.57 -2.85 -8.98
N PHE A 190 7.16 -2.00 -9.78
CA PHE A 190 6.47 -0.91 -10.45
C PHE A 190 6.44 -1.18 -11.95
N ASN A 191 5.25 -1.31 -12.50
CA ASN A 191 5.05 -1.68 -13.90
C ASN A 191 5.83 -2.93 -14.31
N GLY A 192 5.88 -3.92 -13.41
CA GLY A 192 6.57 -5.20 -13.63
C GLY A 192 8.08 -5.20 -13.36
N VAL A 193 8.69 -4.05 -13.05
CA VAL A 193 10.11 -3.93 -12.70
C VAL A 193 10.28 -3.85 -11.17
N LYS A 194 11.12 -4.71 -10.60
CA LYS A 194 11.41 -4.67 -9.16
C LYS A 194 12.25 -3.45 -8.83
N ILE A 195 11.70 -2.51 -8.09
CA ILE A 195 12.33 -1.23 -7.73
C ILE A 195 12.71 -1.11 -6.25
N HIS A 196 12.08 -1.91 -5.38
CA HIS A 196 12.51 -2.15 -4.01
C HIS A 196 12.61 -3.66 -3.79
N ASP A 197 13.70 -4.12 -3.20
CA ASP A 197 13.96 -5.53 -2.95
C ASP A 197 14.13 -5.78 -1.46
N ASN A 198 13.06 -6.22 -0.79
CA ASN A 198 13.04 -6.58 0.62
C ASN A 198 13.63 -5.48 1.54
N VAL A 199 13.35 -4.20 1.23
CA VAL A 199 13.86 -3.07 2.00
C VAL A 199 13.19 -2.98 3.35
N GLU A 200 13.96 -2.65 4.40
CA GLU A 200 13.43 -2.41 5.74
C GLU A 200 12.78 -1.04 5.83
N ILE A 201 11.65 -0.97 6.54
CA ILE A 201 10.98 0.29 6.86
C ILE A 201 11.35 0.66 8.30
N GLN A 202 11.94 1.84 8.48
CA GLN A 202 12.53 2.23 9.75
C GLN A 202 11.50 2.78 10.73
N GLN A 203 10.45 3.47 10.22
CA GLN A 203 9.46 4.12 11.07
C GLN A 203 8.16 4.42 10.32
N VAL A 204 7.13 4.80 11.04
CA VAL A 204 5.91 5.37 10.47
C VAL A 204 6.13 6.86 10.29
N TRP A 205 6.05 7.33 9.05
CA TRP A 205 6.17 8.75 8.73
C TRP A 205 4.82 9.44 8.83
N GLY A 206 4.88 10.67 9.28
CA GLY A 206 3.70 11.42 9.63
C GLY A 206 2.76 11.76 8.53
N GLY A 207 1.81 12.46 8.92
CA GLY A 207 0.62 12.85 8.25
C GLY A 207 -0.51 12.79 9.26
N PRO A 208 -1.75 12.92 8.84
CA PRO A 208 -2.90 12.93 9.75
C PRO A 208 -3.09 11.61 10.50
N ASN A 209 -2.46 10.54 10.04
CA ASN A 209 -2.52 9.19 10.63
C ASN A 209 -1.54 9.00 11.78
N SER A 210 -0.61 9.88 11.90
CA SER A 210 0.47 9.78 12.85
C SER A 210 0.01 9.70 14.31
N GLY A 211 -1.08 10.33 14.62
CA GLY A 211 -1.62 10.35 15.97
C GLY A 211 -2.27 9.04 16.44
N ILE A 212 -2.53 8.10 15.51
CA ILE A 212 -3.14 6.79 15.84
C ILE A 212 -2.08 5.74 16.10
N ASP A 213 -1.10 5.72 15.21
CA ASP A 213 -0.06 4.70 15.19
C ASP A 213 1.27 5.22 15.74
N GLY A 214 1.27 6.37 16.39
CA GLY A 214 2.45 7.00 16.97
C GLY A 214 3.26 7.87 16.02
N GLY A 215 2.92 7.93 14.75
CA GLY A 215 3.35 8.93 13.76
C GLY A 215 4.81 9.34 13.73
N ASN A 216 5.03 10.63 13.47
CA ASN A 216 6.30 11.30 13.16
C ASN A 216 7.31 11.46 14.30
N ASP A 217 7.18 10.79 15.39
CA ASP A 217 7.98 11.08 16.56
C ASP A 217 9.17 10.13 16.77
N GLY A 218 9.93 9.94 15.72
CA GLY A 218 11.19 9.22 15.81
C GLY A 218 11.08 7.70 15.79
N GLY A 219 10.22 7.16 14.95
CA GLY A 219 10.09 5.72 14.74
C GLY A 219 9.07 5.04 15.62
N LYS A 220 8.26 5.80 16.32
CA LYS A 220 7.08 5.29 17.01
C LYS A 220 6.00 4.84 16.03
N GLY A 221 5.05 4.07 16.51
CA GLY A 221 3.95 3.55 15.71
C GLY A 221 4.25 2.26 14.97
N ILE A 222 5.46 1.75 15.02
CA ILE A 222 5.77 0.41 14.54
C ILE A 222 5.07 -0.60 15.44
N THR A 223 4.30 -1.50 14.83
CA THR A 223 3.55 -2.54 15.54
C THR A 223 3.41 -3.77 14.65
N ASP A 224 3.13 -4.92 15.25
CA ASP A 224 2.75 -6.14 14.55
C ASP A 224 1.23 -6.32 14.42
N THR A 225 0.46 -5.35 14.91
CA THR A 225 -1.00 -5.34 14.79
C THR A 225 -1.40 -5.25 13.30
N PRO A 226 -2.29 -6.13 12.82
CA PRO A 226 -2.80 -6.02 11.47
C PRO A 226 -3.42 -4.65 11.18
N GLY A 227 -3.37 -4.23 9.92
CA GLY A 227 -3.99 -2.99 9.47
C GLY A 227 -4.44 -3.09 8.02
N GLY A 228 -5.33 -2.21 7.61
CA GLY A 228 -5.88 -2.22 6.25
C GLY A 228 -4.90 -1.69 5.20
N LEU A 229 -5.20 -1.96 3.94
CA LEU A 229 -4.62 -1.23 2.83
C LEU A 229 -5.36 0.11 2.73
N LYS A 230 -4.63 1.25 2.75
CA LYS A 230 -5.23 2.57 2.68
C LYS A 230 -4.83 3.28 1.39
N LEU A 231 -5.75 4.06 0.83
CA LEU A 231 -5.52 4.95 -0.30
C LEU A 231 -5.75 6.39 0.15
N GLN A 232 -4.83 7.27 -0.24
CA GLN A 232 -4.86 8.68 0.13
C GLN A 232 -5.69 9.49 -0.86
N ALA A 233 -6.39 10.52 -0.34
CA ALA A 233 -7.11 11.53 -1.11
C ALA A 233 -6.61 12.92 -0.74
N GLU A 234 -5.93 13.58 -1.69
CA GLU A 234 -5.41 14.94 -1.52
C GLU A 234 -6.07 15.97 -2.44
N GLY A 235 -7.30 15.70 -2.87
CA GLY A 235 -8.02 16.59 -3.78
C GLY A 235 -7.55 16.51 -5.24
N HIS A 236 -6.80 15.48 -5.58
CA HIS A 236 -6.33 15.20 -6.94
C HIS A 236 -7.14 14.10 -7.60
N ASP A 237 -7.30 14.18 -8.93
CA ASP A 237 -7.89 13.13 -9.75
C ASP A 237 -6.85 12.01 -9.99
N VAL A 238 -6.68 11.14 -9.01
CA VAL A 238 -5.99 9.85 -9.17
C VAL A 238 -7.05 8.76 -9.24
N PHE A 239 -7.06 7.99 -10.32
CA PHE A 239 -8.03 6.94 -10.53
C PHE A 239 -7.46 5.60 -10.12
N TYR A 240 -8.34 4.72 -9.64
CA TYR A 240 -8.01 3.38 -9.17
C TYR A 240 -8.93 2.33 -9.77
N ARG A 241 -8.36 1.18 -10.09
CA ARG A 241 -9.06 -0.05 -10.48
C ARG A 241 -8.22 -1.28 -10.13
N ASN A 242 -8.77 -2.46 -10.28
CA ASN A 242 -8.08 -3.75 -10.16
C ASN A 242 -7.17 -3.83 -8.93
N ILE A 243 -7.75 -3.58 -7.74
CA ILE A 243 -7.02 -3.73 -6.47
C ILE A 243 -7.41 -5.07 -5.86
N TRP A 244 -6.41 -5.93 -5.64
CA TRP A 244 -6.60 -7.16 -4.88
C TRP A 244 -5.51 -7.33 -3.82
N VAL A 245 -5.86 -8.07 -2.76
CA VAL A 245 -4.94 -8.41 -1.67
C VAL A 245 -5.04 -9.89 -1.37
N ARG A 246 -3.90 -10.53 -1.16
CA ARG A 246 -3.75 -11.90 -0.68
C ARG A 246 -2.99 -11.88 0.64
N ALA A 247 -3.65 -12.26 1.74
CA ALA A 247 -2.97 -12.47 3.01
C ALA A 247 -1.98 -13.64 2.89
N VAL A 248 -0.79 -13.47 3.42
CA VAL A 248 0.25 -14.51 3.54
C VAL A 248 0.22 -15.03 4.98
N LYS A 249 0.18 -16.37 5.10
CA LYS A 249 0.15 -17.06 6.41
C LYS A 249 1.56 -17.36 6.90
#